data_30be9ad670822df224455bf2d13a7ac7
#
_entry.id   30be9ad670822df224455bf2d13a7ac7
#
_cell.length_a   1.000
_cell.length_b   1.000
_cell.length_c   1.000
_cell.angle_alpha   90.00
_cell.angle_beta   90.00
_cell.angle_gamma   90.00
#
_symmetry.space_group_name_H-M   'P 1'
#
loop_
_entity.id
_entity.type
_entity.pdbx_description
1 polymer ?
#
loop_
_entity_poly.entity_id
_entity_poly.type
_entity_poly.pdbx_seq_one_letter_code
_entity_poly.pdbx_strand_id
1 'polypeptide(L)'
;MKKFENAARSLLEGKPILLYDFDDREAETDLIYLAERIDAKAVADLRLNAGAPLTVYISWQMGQTLGLDTYLDFVSKYADPNSIYGALSEPTPGFD
;
A
#
# COMPACT_ATOMS: atom_id res chain seq x y z
N MET A 1 -6.63 -5.71 23.60
CA MET A 1 -7.84 -5.60 22.78
C MET A 1 -7.96 -6.83 21.90
N LYS A 2 -8.99 -7.64 22.14
CA LYS A 2 -9.17 -8.90 21.43
C LYS A 2 -9.27 -8.79 19.91
N LYS A 3 -9.94 -7.76 19.39
CA LYS A 3 -10.07 -7.55 17.95
C LYS A 3 -8.71 -7.32 17.29
N PHE A 4 -7.89 -6.48 17.87
CA PHE A 4 -6.57 -6.22 17.35
C PHE A 4 -5.68 -7.46 17.42
N GLU A 5 -5.69 -8.15 18.56
CA GLU A 5 -4.91 -9.38 18.75
C GLU A 5 -5.33 -10.47 17.78
N ASN A 6 -6.63 -10.63 17.54
CA ASN A 6 -7.15 -11.62 16.60
C ASN A 6 -6.75 -11.27 15.16
N ALA A 7 -6.80 -9.98 14.78
CA ALA A 7 -6.36 -9.53 13.46
C ALA A 7 -4.87 -9.80 13.25
N ALA A 8 -4.04 -9.45 14.21
CA ALA A 8 -2.60 -9.70 14.16
C ALA A 8 -2.30 -11.20 14.04
N ARG A 9 -3.00 -12.02 14.79
CA ARG A 9 -2.85 -13.48 14.72
C ARG A 9 -3.21 -14.02 13.35
N SER A 10 -4.33 -13.57 12.79
CA SER A 10 -4.75 -13.98 11.45
C SER A 10 -3.70 -13.63 10.40
N LEU A 11 -3.17 -12.42 10.43
CA LEU A 11 -2.11 -11.98 9.52
C LEU A 11 -0.86 -12.85 9.66
N LEU A 12 -0.43 -13.14 10.90
CA LEU A 12 0.73 -13.98 11.16
C LEU A 12 0.54 -15.42 10.70
N GLU A 13 -0.68 -15.90 10.65
CA GLU A 13 -1.03 -17.23 10.15
C GLU A 13 -1.18 -17.27 8.63
N GLY A 14 -0.99 -16.16 7.95
CA GLY A 14 -1.14 -16.08 6.50
C GLY A 14 -2.58 -15.91 6.04
N LYS A 15 -3.48 -15.55 6.95
CA LYS A 15 -4.89 -15.30 6.64
C LYS A 15 -5.13 -13.82 6.43
N PRO A 16 -6.12 -13.45 5.60
CA PRO A 16 -6.46 -12.06 5.40
C PRO A 16 -7.26 -11.48 6.57
N ILE A 17 -7.25 -10.15 6.65
CA ILE A 17 -8.20 -9.39 7.46
C ILE A 17 -8.96 -8.43 6.56
N LEU A 18 -10.12 -8.00 7.03
CA LEU A 18 -10.87 -6.92 6.41
C LEU A 18 -10.77 -5.70 7.31
N LEU A 19 -10.36 -4.59 6.74
CA LEU A 19 -10.24 -3.33 7.44
C LEU A 19 -11.21 -2.33 6.83
N TYR A 20 -12.19 -1.92 7.61
CA TYR A 20 -13.17 -0.91 7.21
C TYR A 20 -12.72 0.46 7.75
N ASP A 21 -12.73 1.48 6.90
CA ASP A 21 -12.34 2.81 7.35
C ASP A 21 -13.43 3.46 8.24
N PHE A 22 -14.36 4.19 7.70
CA PHE A 22 -15.55 4.68 8.39
C PHE A 22 -16.47 5.39 7.37
N ASP A 23 -17.73 5.56 7.74
CA ASP A 23 -18.77 6.03 6.82
C ASP A 23 -18.50 7.44 6.28
N ASP A 24 -17.90 8.31 7.08
CA ASP A 24 -17.65 9.71 6.71
C ASP A 24 -16.35 9.90 5.91
N ARG A 25 -15.60 8.83 5.66
CA ARG A 25 -14.41 8.87 4.83
C ARG A 25 -14.73 8.26 3.46
N GLU A 26 -14.22 7.10 3.14
CA GLU A 26 -14.46 6.45 1.86
C GLU A 26 -15.53 5.36 1.95
N ALA A 27 -15.87 4.93 3.18
CA ALA A 27 -16.79 3.83 3.45
C ALA A 27 -16.37 2.55 2.69
N GLU A 28 -15.06 2.31 2.63
CA GLU A 28 -14.48 1.16 1.91
C GLU A 28 -13.92 0.15 2.89
N THR A 29 -13.94 -1.12 2.46
CA THR A 29 -13.34 -2.22 3.18
C THR A 29 -12.15 -2.72 2.39
N ASP A 30 -10.97 -2.73 3.02
CA ASP A 30 -9.75 -3.21 2.41
C ASP A 30 -9.49 -4.66 2.78
N LEU A 31 -9.05 -5.45 1.80
CA LEU A 31 -8.60 -6.82 1.99
C LEU A 31 -7.08 -6.81 2.16
N ILE A 32 -6.60 -7.25 3.32
CA ILE A 32 -5.20 -7.10 3.71
C ILE A 32 -4.60 -8.46 4.07
N TYR A 33 -3.43 -8.74 3.51
CA TYR A 33 -2.56 -9.85 3.87
C TYR A 33 -1.22 -9.34 4.38
N LEU A 34 -0.57 -10.11 5.24
CA LEU A 34 0.80 -9.82 5.65
C LEU A 34 1.75 -10.19 4.49
N ALA A 35 2.55 -9.22 4.03
CA ALA A 35 3.41 -9.42 2.87
C ALA A 35 4.41 -10.59 3.06
N GLU A 36 4.92 -10.80 4.27
CA GLU A 36 5.83 -11.89 4.58
C GLU A 36 5.22 -13.29 4.40
N ARG A 37 3.89 -13.38 4.43
CA ARG A 37 3.15 -14.63 4.35
C ARG A 37 2.43 -14.81 3.03
N ILE A 38 2.67 -13.93 2.08
CA ILE A 38 1.94 -13.97 0.81
C ILE A 38 2.37 -15.17 -0.03
N ASP A 39 1.39 -15.82 -0.64
CA ASP A 39 1.60 -16.94 -1.55
C ASP A 39 0.74 -16.76 -2.80
N ALA A 40 0.80 -17.70 -3.72
CA ALA A 40 0.04 -17.63 -4.96
C ALA A 40 -1.48 -17.59 -4.70
N LYS A 41 -1.94 -18.32 -3.69
CA LYS A 41 -3.36 -18.34 -3.32
C LYS A 41 -3.82 -16.98 -2.80
N ALA A 42 -3.01 -16.33 -1.95
CA ALA A 42 -3.30 -15.00 -1.42
C ALA A 42 -3.34 -13.95 -2.54
N VAL A 43 -2.41 -14.00 -3.48
CA VAL A 43 -2.40 -13.10 -4.63
C VAL A 43 -3.65 -13.32 -5.49
N ALA A 44 -4.03 -14.56 -5.72
CA ALA A 44 -5.26 -14.88 -6.47
C ALA A 44 -6.49 -14.32 -5.76
N ASP A 45 -6.58 -14.47 -4.45
CA ASP A 45 -7.68 -13.94 -3.64
C ASP A 45 -7.75 -12.41 -3.77
N LEU A 46 -6.62 -11.72 -3.61
CA LEU A 46 -6.55 -10.28 -3.76
C LEU A 46 -7.02 -9.81 -5.14
N ARG A 47 -6.58 -10.50 -6.18
CA ARG A 47 -6.92 -10.11 -7.56
C ARG A 47 -8.37 -10.42 -7.92
N LEU A 48 -8.93 -11.49 -7.39
CA LEU A 48 -10.29 -11.93 -7.74
C LEU A 48 -11.37 -11.24 -6.90
N ASN A 49 -11.06 -10.93 -5.65
CA ASN A 49 -12.05 -10.46 -4.68
C ASN A 49 -11.90 -9.00 -4.27
N ALA A 50 -10.78 -8.37 -4.58
CA ALA A 50 -10.59 -6.93 -4.35
C ALA A 50 -10.78 -6.17 -5.66
N GLY A 51 -11.47 -5.04 -5.59
CA GLY A 51 -11.79 -4.23 -6.76
C GLY A 51 -10.71 -3.22 -7.17
N ALA A 52 -9.54 -3.25 -6.52
CA ALA A 52 -8.47 -2.28 -6.73
C ALA A 52 -7.15 -2.97 -7.08
N PRO A 53 -6.17 -2.24 -7.62
CA PRO A 53 -4.84 -2.80 -7.86
C PRO A 53 -4.19 -3.26 -6.57
N LEU A 54 -3.39 -4.32 -6.69
CA LEU A 54 -2.59 -4.82 -5.57
C LEU A 54 -1.54 -3.78 -5.18
N THR A 55 -1.54 -3.38 -3.92
CA THR A 55 -0.60 -2.40 -3.37
C THR A 55 0.16 -3.04 -2.20
N VAL A 56 1.45 -2.83 -2.12
CA VAL A 56 2.27 -3.29 -1.00
C VAL A 56 2.69 -2.09 -0.17
N TYR A 57 2.39 -2.13 1.13
CA TYR A 57 2.83 -1.10 2.07
C TYR A 57 4.08 -1.57 2.77
N ILE A 58 5.10 -0.75 2.77
CA ILE A 58 6.37 -1.01 3.45
C ILE A 58 6.72 0.16 4.37
N SER A 59 7.59 -0.10 5.34
CA SER A 59 8.10 0.97 6.20
C SER A 59 9.08 1.85 5.41
N TRP A 60 9.28 3.07 5.89
CA TRP A 60 10.32 3.96 5.36
C TRP A 60 11.69 3.28 5.38
N GLN A 61 12.01 2.62 6.51
CA GLN A 61 13.29 1.92 6.66
C GLN A 61 13.46 0.80 5.64
N MET A 62 12.42 0.04 5.38
CA MET A 62 12.46 -1.02 4.36
C MET A 62 12.70 -0.41 2.98
N GLY A 63 12.02 0.68 2.67
CA GLY A 63 12.23 1.40 1.41
C GLY A 63 13.66 1.85 1.23
N GLN A 64 14.28 2.39 2.28
CA GLN A 64 15.68 2.80 2.26
C GLN A 64 16.62 1.61 2.04
N THR A 65 16.38 0.51 2.75
CA THR A 65 17.19 -0.71 2.62
C THR A 65 17.13 -1.28 1.21
N LEU A 66 15.96 -1.22 0.57
CA LEU A 66 15.76 -1.72 -0.79
C LEU A 66 16.21 -0.74 -1.87
N GLY A 67 16.61 0.48 -1.50
CA GLY A 67 17.01 1.51 -2.45
C GLY A 67 15.85 2.09 -3.25
N LEU A 68 14.65 2.09 -2.68
CA LEU A 68 13.46 2.62 -3.35
C LEU A 68 13.30 4.10 -3.05
N ASP A 69 13.14 4.89 -4.10
CA ASP A 69 12.78 6.31 -3.98
C ASP A 69 11.26 6.46 -3.79
N THR A 70 10.85 7.56 -3.19
CA THR A 70 9.47 7.98 -3.29
C THR A 70 9.15 8.35 -4.74
N TYR A 71 7.88 8.33 -5.12
CA TYR A 71 7.46 8.74 -6.46
C TYR A 71 7.92 10.17 -6.77
N LEU A 72 7.75 11.07 -5.81
CA LEU A 72 8.15 12.47 -5.95
C LEU A 72 9.67 12.59 -6.20
N ASP A 73 10.48 11.89 -5.41
CA ASP A 73 11.94 11.90 -5.57
C ASP A 73 12.37 11.31 -6.90
N PHE A 74 11.74 10.21 -7.30
CA PHE A 74 12.03 9.56 -8.58
C PHE A 74 11.76 10.51 -9.75
N VAL A 75 10.60 11.16 -9.76
CA VAL A 75 10.23 12.10 -10.83
C VAL A 75 11.17 13.29 -10.82
N SER A 76 11.51 13.83 -9.65
CA SER A 76 12.43 14.97 -9.53
C SER A 76 13.82 14.66 -10.07
N LYS A 77 14.30 13.42 -9.95
CA LYS A 77 15.61 13.00 -10.45
C LYS A 77 15.65 12.82 -11.96
N TYR A 78 14.59 12.23 -12.53
CA TYR A 78 14.66 11.70 -13.89
C TYR A 78 13.79 12.43 -14.91
N ALA A 79 12.80 13.20 -14.49
CA ALA A 79 11.97 13.96 -15.41
C ALA A 79 12.66 15.27 -15.82
N ASP A 80 12.52 15.64 -17.09
CA ASP A 80 12.92 16.95 -17.56
C ASP A 80 12.03 18.01 -16.86
N PRO A 81 12.63 18.98 -16.14
CA PRO A 81 11.86 20.02 -15.45
C PRO A 81 10.97 20.86 -16.38
N ASN A 82 11.31 20.92 -17.66
CA ASN A 82 10.58 21.70 -18.66
C ASN A 82 9.51 20.90 -19.40
N SER A 83 9.35 19.60 -19.08
CA SER A 83 8.34 18.74 -19.68
C SER A 83 7.09 18.70 -18.82
N ILE A 84 6.01 18.14 -19.38
CA ILE A 84 4.79 17.88 -18.59
C ILE A 84 5.05 16.92 -17.42
N TYR A 85 6.06 16.06 -17.54
CA TYR A 85 6.43 15.13 -16.48
C TYR A 85 7.14 15.84 -15.33
N GLY A 86 7.80 16.96 -15.57
CA GLY A 86 8.39 17.79 -14.53
C GLY A 86 7.35 18.35 -13.56
N ALA A 87 6.13 18.60 -14.03
CA ALA A 87 5.03 19.05 -13.18
C ALA A 87 4.64 18.03 -12.12
N LEU A 88 4.94 16.74 -12.34
CA LEU A 88 4.66 15.68 -11.38
C LEU A 88 5.58 15.74 -10.16
N SER A 89 6.64 16.53 -10.20
CA SER A 89 7.52 16.73 -9.05
C SER A 89 6.98 17.77 -8.05
N GLU A 90 5.92 18.48 -8.42
CA GLU A 90 5.29 19.43 -7.50
C GLU A 90 4.51 18.64 -6.43
N PRO A 91 4.66 19.02 -5.14
CA PRO A 91 3.95 18.32 -4.07
C PRO A 91 2.43 18.39 -4.23
N THR A 92 1.78 17.29 -3.91
CA THR A 92 0.31 17.23 -3.88
C THR A 92 -0.14 17.31 -2.42
N PRO A 93 -0.83 18.38 -2.01
CA PRO A 93 -1.25 18.51 -0.62
C PRO A 93 -2.01 17.29 -0.13
N GLY A 94 -1.58 16.74 1.02
CA GLY A 94 -2.20 15.56 1.63
C GLY A 94 -1.68 14.21 1.13
N PHE A 95 -0.78 14.18 0.14
CA PHE A 95 -0.27 12.93 -0.43
C PHE A 95 1.26 12.80 -0.43
N ASP A 96 1.96 13.90 -0.25
CA ASP A 96 3.45 13.94 -0.32
C ASP A 96 4.14 14.17 1.01
#